data_448586e7d0d9351fd31dbb8b3635bc00
#
_entry.id   448586e7d0d9351fd31dbb8b3635bc00
#
_cell.length_a   1.000
_cell.length_b   1.000
_cell.length_c   1.000
_cell.angle_alpha   90.00
_cell.angle_beta   90.00
_cell.angle_gamma   90.00
#
_symmetry.space_group_name_H-M   'P 1'
#
loop_
_entity.id
_entity.type
_entity.pdbx_description
1 polymer ?
#
loop_
_entity_poly.entity_id
_entity_poly.type
_entity_poly.pdbx_seq_one_letter_code
_entity_poly.pdbx_strand_id
1 'polypeptide(L)'
;KNVLINDDMGAFMLITENGVGNTIFAAMGQAFFTLSLGIGAMAIFGSYIGKDHTLTGETINICLLDTLVAFLAGLIIFPSCFAFGVDPGQGPGLVFITLPNIFNQMVGGRIFGVLFFVFMTFAAQSTIIAVFENIISFSMDLFGTSRKKTVLINGIAIILLSLPCVFGF
;
A
#
# COMPACT_ATOMS: atom_id res chain seq x y z
N LYS A 1 -27.15 0.91 5.03
CA LYS A 1 -27.94 -0.33 4.84
C LYS A 1 -27.63 -1.05 3.53
N ASN A 2 -27.19 -0.35 2.51
CA ASN A 2 -26.86 -0.94 1.20
C ASN A 2 -25.41 -1.42 1.09
N VAL A 3 -24.56 -0.96 2.00
CA VAL A 3 -23.12 -1.31 2.04
C VAL A 3 -22.92 -2.79 2.34
N LEU A 4 -23.68 -3.37 3.26
CA LEU A 4 -23.55 -4.78 3.67
C LEU A 4 -23.91 -5.78 2.57
N ILE A 5 -24.84 -5.44 1.68
CA ILE A 5 -25.23 -6.30 0.54
C ILE A 5 -24.15 -6.25 -0.56
N ASN A 6 -23.46 -5.11 -0.67
CA ASN A 6 -22.34 -4.96 -1.61
C ASN A 6 -21.11 -5.75 -1.16
N ASP A 7 -20.90 -5.89 0.14
CA ASP A 7 -19.71 -6.55 0.70
C ASP A 7 -19.75 -8.07 0.52
N ASP A 8 -20.93 -8.69 0.55
CA ASP A 8 -21.09 -10.15 0.37
C ASP A 8 -20.90 -10.62 -1.09
N MET A 9 -21.10 -9.73 -2.05
CA MET A 9 -20.91 -10.00 -3.48
C MET A 9 -20.03 -8.94 -4.15
N GLY A 10 -19.28 -8.22 -3.41
CA GLY A 10 -18.40 -7.09 -3.69
C GLY A 10 -18.20 -6.71 -5.15
N ALA A 11 -17.29 -7.37 -5.84
CA ALA A 11 -16.97 -7.03 -7.24
C ALA A 11 -18.14 -7.24 -8.20
N PHE A 12 -18.99 -8.25 -7.99
CA PHE A 12 -20.13 -8.53 -8.87
C PHE A 12 -21.24 -7.48 -8.72
N MET A 13 -21.51 -7.04 -7.49
CA MET A 13 -22.49 -5.98 -7.23
C MET A 13 -21.97 -4.61 -7.70
N LEU A 14 -20.68 -4.32 -7.56
CA LEU A 14 -20.08 -3.12 -8.14
C LEU A 14 -20.23 -3.08 -9.66
N ILE A 15 -20.11 -4.22 -10.33
CA ILE A 15 -20.31 -4.33 -11.78
C ILE A 15 -21.76 -4.06 -12.15
N THR A 16 -22.72 -4.58 -11.39
CA THR A 16 -24.15 -4.45 -11.70
C THR A 16 -24.72 -3.07 -11.38
N GLU A 17 -24.31 -2.44 -10.26
CA GLU A 17 -24.81 -1.13 -9.86
C GLU A 17 -24.11 0.03 -10.57
N ASN A 18 -22.81 -0.03 -10.75
CA ASN A 18 -22.00 1.07 -11.29
C ASN A 18 -21.69 0.92 -12.80
N GLY A 19 -22.01 -0.22 -13.38
CA GLY A 19 -21.69 -0.56 -14.76
C GLY A 19 -20.23 -1.01 -14.93
N VAL A 20 -20.00 -1.87 -15.91
CA VAL A 20 -18.69 -2.49 -16.20
C VAL A 20 -17.60 -1.44 -16.41
N GLY A 21 -17.91 -0.33 -17.09
CA GLY A 21 -16.94 0.75 -17.35
C GLY A 21 -16.40 1.39 -16.09
N ASN A 22 -17.27 1.72 -15.14
CA ASN A 22 -16.87 2.34 -13.88
C ASN A 22 -16.07 1.37 -12.99
N THR A 23 -16.43 0.09 -13.01
CA THR A 23 -15.69 -0.95 -12.28
C THR A 23 -14.27 -1.13 -12.84
N ILE A 24 -14.13 -1.17 -14.16
CA ILE A 24 -12.80 -1.23 -14.81
C ILE A 24 -11.98 0.01 -14.47
N PHE A 25 -12.59 1.20 -14.53
CA PHE A 25 -11.91 2.45 -14.22
C PHE A 25 -11.44 2.48 -12.75
N ALA A 26 -12.27 2.05 -11.81
CA ALA A 26 -11.89 1.94 -10.40
C ALA A 26 -10.76 0.93 -10.18
N ALA A 27 -10.82 -0.24 -10.84
CA ALA A 27 -9.77 -1.25 -10.77
C ALA A 27 -8.43 -0.75 -11.35
N MET A 28 -8.48 -0.01 -12.47
CA MET A 28 -7.30 0.63 -13.04
C MET A 28 -6.70 1.68 -12.09
N GLY A 29 -7.55 2.50 -11.47
CA GLY A 29 -7.12 3.47 -10.46
C GLY A 29 -6.43 2.81 -9.28
N GLN A 30 -6.98 1.71 -8.78
CA GLN A 30 -6.38 0.94 -7.69
C GLN A 30 -5.05 0.30 -8.10
N ALA A 31 -4.95 -0.29 -9.28
CA ALA A 31 -3.70 -0.85 -9.80
C ALA A 31 -2.62 0.22 -9.98
N PHE A 32 -3.00 1.40 -10.49
CA PHE A 32 -2.11 2.54 -10.65
C PHE A 32 -1.55 3.01 -9.30
N PHE A 33 -2.39 3.03 -8.27
CA PHE A 33 -2.02 3.42 -6.92
C PHE A 33 -1.13 2.37 -6.24
N THR A 34 -1.52 1.11 -6.27
CA THR A 34 -0.81 0.00 -5.61
C THR A 34 0.60 -0.23 -6.18
N LEU A 35 0.75 -0.12 -7.51
CA LEU A 35 2.04 -0.23 -8.20
C LEU A 35 2.87 1.06 -8.14
N SER A 36 2.41 2.10 -7.46
CA SER A 36 3.12 3.38 -7.29
C SER A 36 3.57 4.02 -8.61
N LEU A 37 2.76 3.85 -9.69
CA LEU A 37 3.10 4.36 -11.01
C LEU A 37 3.11 5.90 -11.04
N GLY A 38 2.19 6.53 -10.30
CA GLY A 38 2.02 7.97 -10.28
C GLY A 38 3.20 8.76 -9.71
N ILE A 39 3.96 8.16 -8.79
CA ILE A 39 5.13 8.80 -8.17
C ILE A 39 6.45 8.42 -8.87
N GLY A 40 6.40 7.63 -9.93
CA GLY A 40 7.60 7.23 -10.67
C GLY A 40 8.54 6.27 -9.94
N ALA A 41 8.13 5.69 -8.81
CA ALA A 41 8.98 4.77 -8.04
C ALA A 41 9.42 3.56 -8.86
N MET A 42 8.53 3.01 -9.69
CA MET A 42 8.86 1.90 -10.58
C MET A 42 9.89 2.28 -11.65
N ALA A 43 9.88 3.51 -12.15
CA ALA A 43 10.89 3.99 -13.10
C ALA A 43 12.28 4.04 -12.45
N ILE A 44 12.37 4.52 -11.20
CA ILE A 44 13.62 4.55 -10.45
C ILE A 44 14.14 3.13 -10.17
N PHE A 45 13.31 2.23 -9.68
CA PHE A 45 13.71 0.84 -9.46
C PHE A 45 14.11 0.15 -10.77
N GLY A 46 13.39 0.41 -11.87
CA GLY A 46 13.75 -0.08 -13.19
C GLY A 46 15.12 0.39 -13.65
N SER A 47 15.57 1.58 -13.24
CA SER A 47 16.90 2.09 -13.56
C SER A 47 18.04 1.35 -12.86
N TYR A 48 17.74 0.66 -11.74
CA TYR A 48 18.72 -0.13 -10.98
C TYR A 48 18.78 -1.61 -11.41
N ILE A 49 17.84 -2.06 -12.23
CA ILE A 49 17.82 -3.44 -12.73
C ILE A 49 19.02 -3.65 -13.67
N GLY A 50 19.81 -4.69 -13.39
CA GLY A 50 20.95 -5.09 -14.22
C GLY A 50 20.50 -5.54 -15.62
N LYS A 51 21.44 -5.52 -16.57
CA LYS A 51 21.17 -5.92 -17.96
C LYS A 51 20.85 -7.41 -18.13
N ASP A 52 21.06 -8.20 -17.09
CA ASP A 52 20.78 -9.64 -17.06
C ASP A 52 19.29 -9.97 -16.87
N HIS A 53 18.48 -8.95 -16.54
CA HIS A 53 17.04 -9.07 -16.32
C HIS A 53 16.24 -8.40 -17.42
N THR A 54 15.09 -8.98 -17.79
CA THR A 54 14.17 -8.38 -18.75
C THR A 54 13.11 -7.56 -18.01
N LEU A 55 12.92 -6.31 -18.39
CA LEU A 55 11.92 -5.44 -17.77
C LEU A 55 10.52 -6.05 -17.81
N THR A 56 10.16 -6.72 -18.90
CA THR A 56 8.85 -7.38 -19.03
C THR A 56 8.69 -8.52 -18.03
N GLY A 57 9.75 -9.35 -17.85
CA GLY A 57 9.73 -10.45 -16.88
C GLY A 57 9.55 -9.95 -15.46
N GLU A 58 10.33 -8.93 -15.07
CA GLU A 58 10.22 -8.33 -13.74
C GLU A 58 8.84 -7.67 -13.52
N THR A 59 8.30 -6.99 -14.53
CA THR A 59 6.96 -6.40 -14.44
C THR A 59 5.89 -7.45 -14.19
N ILE A 60 5.93 -8.56 -14.91
CA ILE A 60 4.96 -9.66 -14.72
C ILE A 60 5.10 -10.25 -13.32
N ASN A 61 6.32 -10.50 -12.85
CA ASN A 61 6.56 -11.03 -11.50
C ASN A 61 6.02 -10.08 -10.41
N ILE A 62 6.28 -8.79 -10.53
CA ILE A 62 5.80 -7.78 -9.59
C ILE A 62 4.26 -7.76 -9.57
N CYS A 63 3.61 -7.70 -10.73
CA CYS A 63 2.15 -7.71 -10.82
C CYS A 63 1.52 -8.98 -10.24
N LEU A 64 2.12 -10.14 -10.50
CA LEU A 64 1.64 -11.42 -9.95
C LEU A 64 1.78 -11.48 -8.42
N LEU A 65 2.93 -11.05 -7.90
CA LEU A 65 3.17 -11.05 -6.45
C LEU A 65 2.27 -10.04 -5.74
N ASP A 66 2.12 -8.83 -6.28
CA ASP A 66 1.23 -7.80 -5.73
C ASP A 66 -0.21 -8.31 -5.66
N THR A 67 -0.72 -8.86 -6.77
CA THR A 67 -2.06 -9.44 -6.85
C THR A 67 -2.24 -10.60 -5.88
N LEU A 68 -1.25 -11.50 -5.79
CA LEU A 68 -1.29 -12.64 -4.88
C LEU A 68 -1.37 -12.19 -3.42
N VAL A 69 -0.53 -11.23 -3.02
CA VAL A 69 -0.53 -10.70 -1.65
C VAL A 69 -1.85 -10.01 -1.34
N ALA A 70 -2.37 -9.20 -2.26
CA ALA A 70 -3.68 -8.53 -2.08
C ALA A 70 -4.81 -9.55 -1.91
N PHE A 71 -4.82 -10.59 -2.74
CA PHE A 71 -5.83 -11.66 -2.67
C PHE A 71 -5.74 -12.43 -1.35
N LEU A 72 -4.54 -12.84 -0.93
CA LEU A 72 -4.34 -13.53 0.34
C LEU A 72 -4.72 -12.66 1.54
N ALA A 73 -4.36 -11.38 1.52
CA ALA A 73 -4.76 -10.42 2.55
C ALA A 73 -6.29 -10.30 2.64
N GLY A 74 -6.98 -10.20 1.50
CA GLY A 74 -8.43 -10.18 1.43
C GLY A 74 -9.07 -11.44 2.03
N LEU A 75 -8.55 -12.63 1.68
CA LEU A 75 -9.04 -13.91 2.24
C LEU A 75 -8.89 -14.01 3.76
N ILE A 76 -7.94 -13.31 4.35
CA ILE A 76 -7.74 -13.31 5.80
C ILE A 76 -8.60 -12.23 6.47
N ILE A 77 -8.57 -11.02 5.92
CA ILE A 77 -9.18 -9.84 6.55
C ILE A 77 -10.70 -9.89 6.47
N PHE A 78 -11.29 -10.14 5.28
CA PHE A 78 -12.75 -10.11 5.11
C PHE A 78 -13.48 -11.14 5.99
N PRO A 79 -13.13 -12.43 5.99
CA PRO A 79 -13.78 -13.39 6.86
C PRO A 79 -13.63 -13.04 8.35
N SER A 80 -12.47 -12.49 8.73
CA SER A 80 -12.24 -12.05 10.10
C SER A 80 -13.16 -10.89 10.49
N CYS A 81 -13.32 -9.89 9.63
CA CYS A 81 -14.24 -8.78 9.86
C CYS A 81 -15.68 -9.26 10.02
N PHE A 82 -16.15 -10.16 9.14
CA PHE A 82 -17.50 -10.72 9.23
C PHE A 82 -17.70 -11.57 10.47
N ALA A 83 -16.73 -12.40 10.85
CA ALA A 83 -16.80 -13.23 12.06
C ALA A 83 -16.94 -12.39 13.34
N PHE A 84 -16.36 -11.19 13.36
CA PHE A 84 -16.42 -10.28 14.50
C PHE A 84 -17.44 -9.14 14.34
N GLY A 85 -18.24 -9.16 13.26
CA GLY A 85 -19.30 -8.17 13.03
C GLY A 85 -18.79 -6.75 12.76
N VAL A 86 -17.61 -6.63 12.15
CA VAL A 86 -16.95 -5.37 11.87
C VAL A 86 -17.03 -5.05 10.39
N ASP A 87 -17.29 -3.78 10.06
CA ASP A 87 -17.30 -3.28 8.69
C ASP A 87 -15.86 -3.20 8.12
N PRO A 88 -15.56 -3.93 7.04
CA PRO A 88 -14.24 -3.87 6.39
C PRO A 88 -13.96 -2.52 5.70
N GLY A 89 -14.98 -1.68 5.48
CA GLY A 89 -14.86 -0.37 4.82
C GLY A 89 -14.30 0.77 5.68
N GLN A 90 -13.81 0.51 6.90
CA GLN A 90 -13.38 1.55 7.84
C GLN A 90 -12.05 2.23 7.51
N GLY A 91 -11.40 1.87 6.39
CA GLY A 91 -10.12 2.47 5.99
C GLY A 91 -9.00 2.26 7.04
N PRO A 92 -8.21 3.30 7.39
CA PRO A 92 -7.13 3.18 8.37
C PRO A 92 -7.58 2.69 9.75
N GLY A 93 -8.82 2.97 10.14
CA GLY A 93 -9.42 2.48 11.39
C GLY A 93 -9.47 0.96 11.46
N LEU A 94 -9.66 0.29 10.32
CA LEU A 94 -9.64 -1.17 10.25
C LEU A 94 -8.32 -1.73 10.76
N VAL A 95 -7.21 -1.15 10.32
CA VAL A 95 -5.87 -1.66 10.63
C VAL A 95 -5.43 -1.34 12.06
N PHE A 96 -5.69 -0.11 12.53
CA PHE A 96 -5.14 0.37 13.80
C PHE A 96 -6.08 0.22 15.00
N ILE A 97 -7.39 0.07 14.77
CA ILE A 97 -8.36 -0.05 15.84
C ILE A 97 -9.02 -1.44 15.80
N THR A 98 -9.53 -1.83 14.65
CA THR A 98 -10.35 -3.03 14.51
C THR A 98 -9.55 -4.31 14.58
N LEU A 99 -8.48 -4.44 13.77
CA LEU A 99 -7.65 -5.65 13.79
C LEU A 99 -7.00 -5.92 15.14
N PRO A 100 -6.46 -4.94 15.89
CA PRO A 100 -6.00 -5.17 17.26
C PRO A 100 -7.07 -5.70 18.20
N ASN A 101 -8.30 -5.21 18.08
CA ASN A 101 -9.42 -5.72 18.88
C ASN A 101 -9.79 -7.16 18.52
N ILE A 102 -9.75 -7.51 17.24
CA ILE A 102 -9.95 -8.88 16.77
C ILE A 102 -8.85 -9.79 17.32
N PHE A 103 -7.59 -9.41 17.21
CA PHE A 103 -6.47 -10.18 17.74
C PHE A 103 -6.58 -10.42 19.25
N ASN A 104 -7.07 -9.45 20.03
CA ASN A 104 -7.28 -9.62 21.47
C ASN A 104 -8.35 -10.67 21.81
N GLN A 105 -9.27 -10.96 20.90
CA GLN A 105 -10.33 -11.95 21.08
C GLN A 105 -9.96 -13.34 20.57
N MET A 106 -8.88 -13.45 19.77
CA MET A 106 -8.43 -14.72 19.21
C MET A 106 -7.50 -15.47 20.16
N VAL A 107 -7.58 -16.79 20.15
CA VAL A 107 -6.60 -17.66 20.83
C VAL A 107 -5.22 -17.47 20.17
N GLY A 108 -4.22 -17.07 20.95
CA GLY A 108 -2.89 -16.75 20.41
C GLY A 108 -2.81 -15.41 19.67
N GLY A 109 -3.86 -14.61 19.70
CA GLY A 109 -3.95 -13.35 18.93
C GLY A 109 -2.84 -12.35 19.23
N ARG A 110 -2.22 -12.38 20.42
CA ARG A 110 -1.04 -11.54 20.71
C ARG A 110 0.14 -11.84 19.77
N ILE A 111 0.41 -13.11 19.50
CA ILE A 111 1.50 -13.50 18.60
C ILE A 111 1.18 -13.08 17.18
N PHE A 112 -0.05 -13.35 16.71
CA PHE A 112 -0.50 -12.92 15.38
C PHE A 112 -0.48 -11.41 15.24
N GLY A 113 -0.92 -10.65 16.25
CA GLY A 113 -0.89 -9.21 16.25
C GLY A 113 0.53 -8.64 16.15
N VAL A 114 1.47 -9.18 16.93
CA VAL A 114 2.88 -8.77 16.86
C VAL A 114 3.44 -9.05 15.47
N LEU A 115 3.26 -10.25 14.94
CA LEU A 115 3.74 -10.61 13.60
C LEU A 115 3.13 -9.70 12.53
N PHE A 116 1.83 -9.46 12.58
CA PHE A 116 1.13 -8.57 11.65
C PHE A 116 1.74 -7.17 11.64
N PHE A 117 1.91 -6.53 12.80
CA PHE A 117 2.47 -5.19 12.88
C PHE A 117 3.96 -5.14 12.54
N VAL A 118 4.72 -6.18 12.82
CA VAL A 118 6.13 -6.28 12.37
C VAL A 118 6.19 -6.33 10.84
N PHE A 119 5.44 -7.20 10.19
CA PHE A 119 5.40 -7.27 8.73
C PHE A 119 4.87 -5.98 8.11
N MET A 120 3.86 -5.38 8.70
CA MET A 120 3.33 -4.09 8.26
C MET A 120 4.36 -2.97 8.36
N THR A 121 5.18 -2.98 9.42
CA THR A 121 6.29 -2.02 9.58
C THR A 121 7.33 -2.19 8.47
N PHE A 122 7.71 -3.41 8.13
CA PHE A 122 8.61 -3.67 7.01
C PHE A 122 8.01 -3.22 5.67
N ALA A 123 6.73 -3.49 5.43
CA ALA A 123 6.04 -3.05 4.23
C ALA A 123 5.99 -1.51 4.12
N ALA A 124 5.66 -0.82 5.21
CA ALA A 124 5.67 0.63 5.26
C ALA A 124 7.08 1.21 5.03
N GLN A 125 8.10 0.60 5.61
CA GLN A 125 9.49 1.03 5.45
C GLN A 125 9.97 0.89 4.00
N SER A 126 9.63 -0.18 3.31
CA SER A 126 9.98 -0.36 1.90
C SER A 126 9.35 0.72 1.01
N THR A 127 8.09 1.08 1.27
CA THR A 127 7.40 2.15 0.56
C THR A 127 8.04 3.52 0.81
N ILE A 128 8.40 3.82 2.06
CA ILE A 128 9.10 5.05 2.41
C ILE A 128 10.43 5.15 1.65
N ILE A 129 11.22 4.07 1.62
CA ILE A 129 12.49 4.03 0.89
C ILE A 129 12.27 4.30 -0.59
N ALA A 130 11.24 3.71 -1.20
CA ALA A 130 10.90 3.91 -2.60
C ALA A 130 10.60 5.38 -2.94
N VAL A 131 9.77 6.02 -2.11
CA VAL A 131 9.41 7.44 -2.29
C VAL A 131 10.63 8.35 -2.07
N PHE A 132 11.41 8.08 -1.04
CA PHE A 132 12.64 8.83 -0.76
C PHE A 132 13.65 8.72 -1.91
N GLU A 133 13.87 7.53 -2.44
CA GLU A 133 14.79 7.31 -3.54
C GLU A 133 14.38 8.10 -4.79
N ASN A 134 13.07 8.18 -5.07
CA ASN A 134 12.56 9.01 -6.15
C ASN A 134 12.88 10.49 -5.94
N ILE A 135 12.61 11.02 -4.75
CA ILE A 135 12.89 12.43 -4.41
C ILE A 135 14.41 12.71 -4.46
N ILE A 136 15.23 11.79 -3.95
CA ILE A 136 16.68 11.92 -3.94
C ILE A 136 17.23 11.94 -5.36
N SER A 137 16.82 10.99 -6.22
CA SER A 137 17.24 10.92 -7.61
C SER A 137 16.87 12.18 -8.37
N PHE A 138 15.63 12.63 -8.26
CA PHE A 138 15.17 13.89 -8.86
C PHE A 138 16.00 15.09 -8.39
N SER A 139 16.25 15.19 -7.08
CA SER A 139 17.03 16.31 -6.53
C SER A 139 18.50 16.26 -6.98
N MET A 140 19.08 15.07 -7.11
CA MET A 140 20.45 14.91 -7.63
C MET A 140 20.54 15.36 -9.09
N ASP A 141 19.58 14.94 -9.91
CA ASP A 141 19.55 15.29 -11.34
C ASP A 141 19.33 16.80 -11.56
N LEU A 142 18.46 17.39 -10.75
CA LEU A 142 18.11 18.81 -10.86
C LEU A 142 19.23 19.76 -10.37
N PHE A 143 19.85 19.41 -9.22
CA PHE A 143 20.83 20.29 -8.55
C PHE A 143 22.28 19.86 -8.72
N GLY A 144 22.56 18.72 -9.36
CA GLY A 144 23.92 18.20 -9.54
C GLY A 144 24.64 17.91 -8.21
N THR A 145 23.91 17.63 -7.14
CA THR A 145 24.47 17.46 -5.79
C THR A 145 24.87 16.02 -5.50
N SER A 146 25.81 15.85 -4.59
CA SER A 146 26.24 14.50 -4.17
C SER A 146 25.16 13.82 -3.35
N ARG A 147 24.97 12.50 -3.52
CA ARG A 147 23.96 11.68 -2.84
C ARG A 147 23.88 11.94 -1.33
N LYS A 148 25.03 12.00 -0.63
CA LYS A 148 25.06 12.23 0.82
C LYS A 148 24.44 13.57 1.24
N LYS A 149 24.74 14.64 0.50
CA LYS A 149 24.18 15.98 0.76
C LYS A 149 22.69 15.99 0.47
N THR A 150 22.28 15.40 -0.65
CA THR A 150 20.88 15.34 -1.07
C THR A 150 20.02 14.58 -0.07
N VAL A 151 20.48 13.42 0.39
CA VAL A 151 19.79 12.62 1.43
C VAL A 151 19.60 13.42 2.71
N LEU A 152 20.64 14.12 3.17
CA LEU A 152 20.56 14.91 4.41
C LEU A 152 19.57 16.07 4.27
N ILE A 153 19.68 16.84 3.20
CA ILE A 153 18.80 18.01 2.94
C ILE A 153 17.35 17.58 2.81
N ASN A 154 17.06 16.58 1.95
CA ASN A 154 15.70 16.10 1.75
C ASN A 154 15.15 15.43 3.02
N GLY A 155 15.97 14.69 3.78
CA GLY A 155 15.57 14.10 5.04
C GLY A 155 15.12 15.17 6.06
N ILE A 156 15.91 16.22 6.24
CA ILE A 156 15.55 17.33 7.12
C ILE A 156 14.28 18.05 6.60
N ALA A 157 14.19 18.29 5.30
CA ALA A 157 13.03 18.96 4.70
C ALA A 157 11.74 18.15 4.93
N ILE A 158 11.78 16.84 4.73
CA ILE A 158 10.61 15.97 4.92
C ILE A 158 10.20 15.92 6.40
N ILE A 159 11.15 15.83 7.34
CA ILE A 159 10.85 15.89 8.76
C ILE A 159 10.16 17.21 9.11
N LEU A 160 10.69 18.34 8.65
CA LEU A 160 10.09 19.66 8.91
C LEU A 160 8.68 19.79 8.28
N LEU A 161 8.50 19.29 7.05
CA LEU A 161 7.21 19.31 6.36
C LEU A 161 6.19 18.36 6.96
N SER A 162 6.63 17.31 7.67
CA SER A 162 5.72 16.39 8.36
C SER A 162 5.18 16.94 9.69
N LEU A 163 5.84 17.93 10.29
CA LEU A 163 5.42 18.51 11.59
C LEU A 163 3.98 19.04 11.58
N PRO A 164 3.52 19.81 10.57
CA PRO A 164 2.13 20.24 10.51
C PRO A 164 1.14 19.07 10.55
N CYS A 165 1.43 17.98 9.80
CA CYS A 165 0.58 16.80 9.81
C CYS A 165 0.55 16.09 11.18
N VAL A 166 1.68 16.07 11.90
CA VAL A 166 1.77 15.48 13.24
C VAL A 166 1.01 16.33 14.27
N PHE A 167 1.05 17.65 14.13
CA PHE A 167 0.33 18.57 15.01
C PHE A 167 -1.15 18.74 14.67
N GLY A 168 -1.63 18.09 13.60
CA GLY A 168 -3.05 18.08 13.23
C GLY A 168 -3.53 19.34 12.51
N PHE A 169 -2.64 20.01 11.79
CA PHE A 169 -2.96 21.12 10.90
C PHE A 169 -3.16 20.65 9.47
#